data_adf10d546fa5a2082ee512871bd29d31
#
_entry.id   adf10d546fa5a2082ee512871bd29d31
#
_cell.length_a   1.000
_cell.length_b   1.000
_cell.length_c   1.000
_cell.angle_alpha   90.00
_cell.angle_beta   90.00
_cell.angle_gamma   90.00
#
_symmetry.space_group_name_H-M   'P 1'
#
loop_
_entity.id
_entity.type
_entity.pdbx_description
1 polymer ?
#
loop_
_entity_poly.entity_id
_entity_poly.type
_entity_poly.pdbx_seq_one_letter_code
_entity_poly.pdbx_strand_id
1 'polypeptide(L)'
;MQAPAASFWTEFSSTSRIVWFGAALCLAATVGLQSIDDLALRVEQVWAWSLLCLVGCGLIVWRVRQAHVSLGVILVTAALMRLILLPTEPSLSEDIYRYLWDGRVQNAGMNPYTHAPDSEAVAHLRDSRWSRINHRQVPTVYPPFAQWIFAAATGLGGGATSLKFVLLLFDAITICAIMGLLRQRHRDPAWASLYALHPLPLLEIAGSGHVDAIGIGALMASLFWLGQSRRWLAAAGL
;
A
#
# COMPACT_ATOMS: atom_id res chain seq x y z
N MET A 1 37.24 -16.11 0.89
CA MET A 1 36.48 -16.85 -0.14
C MET A 1 35.10 -16.24 -0.21
N GLN A 2 34.84 -15.43 -1.25
CA GLN A 2 33.50 -14.90 -1.50
C GLN A 2 32.67 -16.03 -2.13
N ALA A 3 31.55 -16.36 -1.50
CA ALA A 3 30.57 -17.23 -2.13
C ALA A 3 30.08 -16.57 -3.43
N PRO A 4 29.97 -17.30 -4.56
CA PRO A 4 29.42 -16.73 -5.77
C PRO A 4 27.98 -16.29 -5.48
N ALA A 5 27.66 -15.06 -5.86
CA ALA A 5 26.30 -14.56 -5.79
C ALA A 5 25.42 -15.49 -6.64
N ALA A 6 24.61 -16.30 -5.98
CA ALA A 6 23.60 -17.10 -6.66
C ALA A 6 22.75 -16.13 -7.50
N SER A 7 22.61 -16.39 -8.78
CA SER A 7 21.83 -15.51 -9.63
C SER A 7 20.37 -15.57 -9.18
N PHE A 8 19.64 -14.46 -9.30
CA PHE A 8 18.21 -14.38 -8.99
C PHE A 8 17.42 -15.58 -9.56
N TRP A 9 17.77 -16.04 -10.74
CA TRP A 9 17.13 -17.18 -11.41
C TRP A 9 17.41 -18.53 -10.76
N THR A 10 18.59 -18.75 -10.15
CA THR A 10 18.86 -20.00 -9.43
C THR A 10 18.11 -20.08 -8.11
N GLU A 11 17.92 -18.97 -7.41
CA GLU A 11 17.05 -18.92 -6.22
C GLU A 11 15.58 -19.20 -6.57
N PHE A 12 15.11 -18.66 -7.69
CA PHE A 12 13.75 -18.90 -8.18
C PHE A 12 13.49 -20.38 -8.46
N SER A 13 14.44 -21.09 -9.07
CA SER A 13 14.31 -22.51 -9.42
C SER A 13 14.35 -23.45 -8.22
N SER A 14 14.96 -23.04 -7.09
CA SER A 14 15.05 -23.85 -5.87
C SER A 14 13.82 -23.74 -4.94
N THR A 15 12.90 -22.83 -5.26
CA THR A 15 11.73 -22.55 -4.42
C THR A 15 10.74 -23.73 -4.45
N SER A 16 10.27 -24.15 -3.27
CA SER A 16 9.40 -25.31 -3.14
C SER A 16 8.03 -25.11 -3.82
N ARG A 17 7.43 -26.22 -4.29
CA ARG A 17 6.08 -26.21 -4.91
C ARG A 17 5.01 -25.58 -4.02
N ILE A 18 5.15 -25.70 -2.70
CA ILE A 18 4.22 -25.11 -1.73
C ILE A 18 4.23 -23.58 -1.80
N VAL A 19 5.41 -22.97 -1.97
CA VAL A 19 5.53 -21.50 -2.09
C VAL A 19 4.88 -21.01 -3.38
N TRP A 20 5.10 -21.71 -4.50
CA TRP A 20 4.45 -21.39 -5.77
C TRP A 20 2.94 -21.55 -5.71
N PHE A 21 2.46 -22.60 -5.03
CA PHE A 21 1.02 -22.79 -4.82
C PHE A 21 0.43 -21.68 -3.94
N GLY A 22 1.11 -21.33 -2.83
CA GLY A 22 0.69 -20.20 -1.98
C GLY A 22 0.66 -18.87 -2.74
N ALA A 23 1.67 -18.59 -3.58
CA ALA A 23 1.72 -17.40 -4.43
C ALA A 23 0.56 -17.39 -5.45
N ALA A 24 0.28 -18.54 -6.08
CA ALA A 24 -0.84 -18.66 -7.01
C ALA A 24 -2.20 -18.41 -6.32
N LEU A 25 -2.39 -18.91 -5.08
CA LEU A 25 -3.60 -18.61 -4.30
C LEU A 25 -3.73 -17.11 -3.98
N CYS A 26 -2.63 -16.46 -3.57
CA CYS A 26 -2.63 -15.02 -3.31
C CYS A 26 -3.01 -14.22 -4.58
N LEU A 27 -2.43 -14.56 -5.72
CA LEU A 27 -2.73 -13.90 -7.00
C LEU A 27 -4.16 -14.17 -7.45
N ALA A 28 -4.64 -15.41 -7.38
CA ALA A 28 -6.01 -15.76 -7.73
C ALA A 28 -7.03 -15.02 -6.85
N ALA A 29 -6.75 -14.94 -5.55
CA ALA A 29 -7.57 -14.18 -4.61
C ALA A 29 -7.60 -12.69 -4.95
N THR A 30 -6.46 -12.13 -5.34
CA THR A 30 -6.37 -10.71 -5.73
C THR A 30 -7.14 -10.43 -7.02
N VAL A 31 -7.07 -11.32 -8.01
CA VAL A 31 -7.89 -11.23 -9.24
C VAL A 31 -9.37 -11.35 -8.91
N GLY A 32 -9.75 -12.25 -7.98
CA GLY A 32 -11.11 -12.36 -7.49
C GLY A 32 -11.61 -11.07 -6.83
N LEU A 33 -10.78 -10.43 -5.98
CA LEU A 33 -11.10 -9.12 -5.39
C LEU A 33 -11.24 -8.02 -6.44
N GLN A 34 -10.37 -8.00 -7.46
CA GLN A 34 -10.44 -7.04 -8.57
C GLN A 34 -11.73 -7.19 -9.38
N SER A 35 -12.26 -8.41 -9.50
CA SER A 35 -13.46 -8.70 -10.31
C SER A 35 -14.77 -8.25 -9.64
N ILE A 36 -14.73 -7.76 -8.42
CA ILE A 36 -15.89 -7.26 -7.68
C ILE A 36 -16.08 -5.78 -8.01
N ASP A 37 -17.22 -5.43 -8.61
CA ASP A 37 -17.54 -4.06 -9.01
C ASP A 37 -17.63 -3.10 -7.82
N ASP A 38 -18.26 -3.54 -6.73
CA ASP A 38 -18.42 -2.78 -5.50
C ASP A 38 -18.14 -3.66 -4.28
N LEU A 39 -17.01 -3.45 -3.65
CA LEU A 39 -16.55 -4.23 -2.50
C LEU A 39 -17.44 -4.02 -1.26
N ALA A 40 -18.01 -2.83 -1.08
CA ALA A 40 -18.88 -2.54 0.06
C ALA A 40 -20.22 -3.26 -0.02
N LEU A 41 -20.73 -3.49 -1.24
CA LEU A 41 -21.96 -4.22 -1.46
C LEU A 41 -21.79 -5.74 -1.49
N ARG A 42 -20.55 -6.25 -1.63
CA ARG A 42 -20.23 -7.67 -1.79
C ARG A 42 -19.30 -8.19 -0.69
N VAL A 43 -19.58 -7.80 0.55
CA VAL A 43 -18.74 -8.09 1.72
C VAL A 43 -18.42 -9.58 1.88
N GLU A 44 -19.39 -10.45 1.61
CA GLU A 44 -19.20 -11.92 1.70
C GLU A 44 -18.13 -12.41 0.69
N GLN A 45 -18.13 -11.87 -0.53
CA GLN A 45 -17.14 -12.20 -1.54
C GLN A 45 -15.76 -11.64 -1.16
N VAL A 46 -15.71 -10.43 -0.59
CA VAL A 46 -14.47 -9.83 -0.07
C VAL A 46 -13.87 -10.71 1.01
N TRP A 47 -14.69 -11.21 1.95
CA TRP A 47 -14.24 -12.15 2.98
C TRP A 47 -13.74 -13.47 2.39
N ALA A 48 -14.47 -14.06 1.44
CA ALA A 48 -14.08 -15.32 0.82
C ALA A 48 -12.72 -15.22 0.11
N TRP A 49 -12.51 -14.18 -0.72
CA TRP A 49 -11.24 -13.96 -1.39
C TRP A 49 -10.11 -13.58 -0.43
N SER A 50 -10.41 -12.79 0.61
CA SER A 50 -9.43 -12.46 1.63
C SER A 50 -8.97 -13.68 2.42
N LEU A 51 -9.90 -14.59 2.76
CA LEU A 51 -9.55 -15.86 3.39
C LEU A 51 -8.69 -16.76 2.49
N LEU A 52 -9.00 -16.81 1.17
CA LEU A 52 -8.16 -17.54 0.22
C LEU A 52 -6.75 -16.94 0.15
N CYS A 53 -6.63 -15.61 0.15
CA CYS A 53 -5.36 -14.92 0.21
C CYS A 53 -4.59 -15.25 1.51
N LEU A 54 -5.28 -15.26 2.66
CA LEU A 54 -4.69 -15.63 3.94
C LEU A 54 -4.20 -17.09 3.96
N VAL A 55 -4.91 -18.00 3.32
CA VAL A 55 -4.43 -19.39 3.14
C VAL A 55 -3.13 -19.42 2.34
N GLY A 56 -3.08 -18.72 1.20
CA GLY A 56 -1.87 -18.61 0.39
C GLY A 56 -0.70 -18.01 1.15
N CYS A 57 -0.92 -16.90 1.85
CA CYS A 57 0.06 -16.25 2.73
C CYS A 57 0.51 -17.22 3.83
N GLY A 58 -0.41 -17.89 4.50
CA GLY A 58 -0.14 -18.86 5.56
C GLY A 58 0.73 -20.03 5.12
N LEU A 59 0.52 -20.55 3.91
CA LEU A 59 1.37 -21.60 3.33
C LEU A 59 2.81 -21.13 3.12
N ILE A 60 2.98 -19.89 2.62
CA ILE A 60 4.32 -19.31 2.43
C ILE A 60 5.00 -19.09 3.78
N VAL A 61 4.29 -18.49 4.75
CA VAL A 61 4.80 -18.27 6.12
C VAL A 61 5.14 -19.59 6.82
N TRP A 62 4.29 -20.61 6.68
CA TRP A 62 4.58 -21.92 7.22
C TRP A 62 5.87 -22.51 6.63
N ARG A 63 6.09 -22.30 5.32
CA ARG A 63 7.32 -22.75 4.66
C ARG A 63 8.55 -21.95 5.10
N VAL A 64 8.43 -20.63 5.31
CA VAL A 64 9.50 -19.77 5.86
C VAL A 64 9.97 -20.27 7.24
N ARG A 65 9.06 -20.82 8.06
CA ARG A 65 9.42 -21.42 9.37
C ARG A 65 10.27 -22.68 9.25
N GLN A 66 10.21 -23.40 8.14
CA GLN A 66 10.83 -24.71 7.98
C GLN A 66 12.10 -24.68 7.17
N ALA A 67 12.20 -23.80 6.19
CA ALA A 67 13.33 -23.71 5.30
C ALA A 67 13.42 -22.34 4.63
N HIS A 68 14.55 -22.09 3.99
CA HIS A 68 14.74 -20.89 3.18
C HIS A 68 13.69 -20.79 2.06
N VAL A 69 13.10 -19.61 1.92
CA VAL A 69 12.15 -19.26 0.85
C VAL A 69 12.74 -18.11 0.04
N SER A 70 12.70 -18.21 -1.28
CA SER A 70 13.17 -17.15 -2.15
C SER A 70 12.42 -15.84 -1.89
N LEU A 71 13.16 -14.84 -1.46
CA LEU A 71 12.64 -13.48 -1.25
C LEU A 71 12.10 -12.89 -2.56
N GLY A 72 12.71 -13.24 -3.70
CA GLY A 72 12.27 -12.83 -5.03
C GLY A 72 10.83 -13.25 -5.34
N VAL A 73 10.45 -14.51 -5.00
CA VAL A 73 9.07 -14.97 -5.20
C VAL A 73 8.08 -14.16 -4.35
N ILE A 74 8.41 -13.91 -3.08
CA ILE A 74 7.57 -13.12 -2.18
C ILE A 74 7.37 -11.71 -2.73
N LEU A 75 8.45 -11.03 -3.11
CA LEU A 75 8.40 -9.63 -3.56
C LEU A 75 7.69 -9.50 -4.92
N VAL A 76 7.94 -10.41 -5.85
CA VAL A 76 7.24 -10.41 -7.16
C VAL A 76 5.75 -10.67 -6.96
N THR A 77 5.38 -11.64 -6.13
CA THR A 77 3.96 -11.90 -5.82
C THR A 77 3.32 -10.66 -5.18
N ALA A 78 3.95 -10.06 -4.18
CA ALA A 78 3.46 -8.86 -3.52
C ALA A 78 3.29 -7.67 -4.48
N ALA A 79 4.25 -7.45 -5.38
CA ALA A 79 4.18 -6.40 -6.40
C ALA A 79 3.04 -6.65 -7.39
N LEU A 80 2.89 -7.87 -7.88
CA LEU A 80 1.80 -8.24 -8.80
C LEU A 80 0.42 -8.05 -8.15
N MET A 81 0.24 -8.47 -6.89
CA MET A 81 -1.01 -8.25 -6.15
C MET A 81 -1.38 -6.76 -6.12
N ARG A 82 -0.42 -5.88 -5.84
CA ARG A 82 -0.63 -4.42 -5.80
C ARG A 82 -0.96 -3.85 -7.17
N LEU A 83 -0.24 -4.27 -8.19
CA LEU A 83 -0.48 -3.83 -9.58
C LEU A 83 -1.85 -4.27 -10.10
N ILE A 84 -2.33 -5.44 -9.70
CA ILE A 84 -3.68 -5.93 -10.07
C ILE A 84 -4.76 -5.00 -9.48
N LEU A 85 -4.64 -4.59 -8.20
CA LEU A 85 -5.64 -3.70 -7.56
C LEU A 85 -5.42 -2.22 -7.83
N LEU A 86 -4.26 -1.80 -8.33
CA LEU A 86 -3.96 -0.38 -8.56
C LEU A 86 -5.00 0.33 -9.45
N PRO A 87 -5.48 -0.24 -10.57
CA PRO A 87 -6.44 0.44 -11.44
C PRO A 87 -7.89 0.39 -10.95
N THR A 88 -8.21 -0.37 -9.88
CA THR A 88 -9.60 -0.50 -9.39
C THR A 88 -10.11 0.80 -8.80
N GLU A 89 -11.39 1.11 -8.99
CA GLU A 89 -12.03 2.22 -8.29
C GLU A 89 -12.22 1.86 -6.81
N PRO A 90 -11.88 2.76 -5.89
CA PRO A 90 -12.11 2.55 -4.46
C PRO A 90 -13.60 2.48 -4.14
N SER A 91 -14.04 1.42 -3.48
CA SER A 91 -15.45 1.21 -3.10
C SER A 91 -15.63 0.84 -1.61
N LEU A 92 -14.57 0.51 -0.87
CA LEU A 92 -14.63 0.30 0.59
C LEU A 92 -14.56 1.61 1.38
N SER A 93 -13.99 2.66 0.78
CA SER A 93 -13.85 3.97 1.41
C SER A 93 -13.97 5.08 0.38
N GLU A 94 -14.53 6.21 0.79
CA GLU A 94 -14.66 7.42 -0.02
C GLU A 94 -13.55 8.45 0.25
N ASP A 95 -12.65 8.18 1.20
CA ASP A 95 -11.65 9.12 1.67
C ASP A 95 -10.70 9.61 0.57
N ILE A 96 -10.39 8.73 -0.40
CA ILE A 96 -9.53 9.09 -1.53
C ILE A 96 -10.07 10.29 -2.34
N TYR A 97 -11.40 10.45 -2.42
CA TYR A 97 -11.99 11.58 -3.13
C TYR A 97 -11.73 12.89 -2.38
N ARG A 98 -11.66 12.82 -1.04
CA ARG A 98 -11.27 13.96 -0.21
C ARG A 98 -9.80 14.31 -0.44
N TYR A 99 -8.89 13.35 -0.52
CA TYR A 99 -7.48 13.61 -0.79
C TYR A 99 -7.26 14.27 -2.16
N LEU A 100 -7.96 13.76 -3.18
CA LEU A 100 -7.92 14.34 -4.53
C LEU A 100 -8.49 15.75 -4.57
N TRP A 101 -9.54 16.02 -3.81
CA TRP A 101 -10.11 17.34 -3.68
C TRP A 101 -9.13 18.32 -3.01
N ASP A 102 -8.59 17.96 -1.87
CA ASP A 102 -7.64 18.79 -1.14
C ASP A 102 -6.40 19.13 -1.97
N GLY A 103 -5.87 18.16 -2.73
CA GLY A 103 -4.78 18.39 -3.67
C GLY A 103 -5.16 19.35 -4.80
N ARG A 104 -6.38 19.25 -5.33
CA ARG A 104 -6.88 20.19 -6.36
C ARG A 104 -7.01 21.62 -5.82
N VAL A 105 -7.56 21.79 -4.61
CA VAL A 105 -7.68 23.09 -3.95
C VAL A 105 -6.32 23.76 -3.80
N GLN A 106 -5.29 22.98 -3.37
CA GLN A 106 -3.92 23.51 -3.26
C GLN A 106 -3.34 23.89 -4.61
N ASN A 107 -3.52 23.07 -5.65
CA ASN A 107 -3.03 23.35 -6.99
C ASN A 107 -3.70 24.59 -7.63
N ALA A 108 -4.90 24.94 -7.14
CA ALA A 108 -5.56 26.21 -7.47
C ALA A 108 -5.07 27.41 -6.64
N GLY A 109 -4.04 27.22 -5.81
CA GLY A 109 -3.49 28.27 -4.94
C GLY A 109 -4.32 28.60 -3.71
N MET A 110 -5.28 27.73 -3.36
CA MET A 110 -6.19 27.92 -2.23
C MET A 110 -5.82 27.01 -1.06
N ASN A 111 -6.20 27.42 0.16
CA ASN A 111 -5.86 26.69 1.38
C ASN A 111 -7.01 25.73 1.78
N PRO A 112 -6.80 24.39 1.75
CA PRO A 112 -7.83 23.43 2.12
C PRO A 112 -8.18 23.44 3.62
N TYR A 113 -7.35 24.05 4.48
CA TYR A 113 -7.63 24.21 5.91
C TYR A 113 -8.63 25.33 6.20
N THR A 114 -8.86 26.24 5.25
CA THR A 114 -9.77 27.37 5.40
C THR A 114 -11.02 27.24 4.54
N HIS A 115 -11.00 26.36 3.53
CA HIS A 115 -12.10 26.16 2.59
C HIS A 115 -12.59 24.72 2.61
N ALA A 116 -13.75 24.50 3.22
CA ALA A 116 -14.45 23.22 3.13
C ALA A 116 -14.89 22.95 1.68
N PRO A 117 -15.03 21.68 1.25
CA PRO A 117 -15.51 21.33 -0.10
C PRO A 117 -16.86 21.98 -0.49
N ASP A 118 -17.75 22.26 0.49
CA ASP A 118 -19.04 22.93 0.28
C ASP A 118 -18.93 24.45 0.20
N SER A 119 -17.78 25.06 0.49
CA SER A 119 -17.60 26.51 0.42
C SER A 119 -17.79 27.04 -1.00
N GLU A 120 -18.50 28.15 -1.14
CA GLU A 120 -18.70 28.84 -2.43
C GLU A 120 -17.39 29.35 -3.03
N ALA A 121 -16.38 29.67 -2.22
CA ALA A 121 -15.07 30.13 -2.69
C ALA A 121 -14.37 29.09 -3.59
N VAL A 122 -14.63 27.80 -3.38
CA VAL A 122 -14.03 26.68 -4.14
C VAL A 122 -15.04 25.97 -5.07
N ALA A 123 -16.26 26.53 -5.23
CA ALA A 123 -17.32 25.92 -6.02
C ALA A 123 -16.91 25.64 -7.49
N HIS A 124 -16.10 26.53 -8.06
CA HIS A 124 -15.59 26.41 -9.42
C HIS A 124 -14.63 25.24 -9.65
N LEU A 125 -14.13 24.58 -8.57
CA LEU A 125 -13.27 23.40 -8.61
C LEU A 125 -14.07 22.09 -8.57
N ARG A 126 -15.38 22.12 -8.35
CA ARG A 126 -16.23 20.93 -8.22
C ARG A 126 -16.28 20.16 -9.54
N ASP A 127 -16.06 18.84 -9.46
CA ASP A 127 -16.18 17.90 -10.59
C ASP A 127 -17.18 16.78 -10.25
N SER A 128 -17.29 15.77 -11.11
CA SER A 128 -18.17 14.61 -10.90
C SER A 128 -17.84 13.80 -9.64
N ARG A 129 -16.60 13.89 -9.12
CA ARG A 129 -16.16 13.19 -7.91
C ARG A 129 -16.50 13.94 -6.63
N TRP A 130 -16.82 15.24 -6.73
CA TRP A 130 -17.16 16.06 -5.57
C TRP A 130 -18.33 15.49 -4.77
N SER A 131 -19.33 14.91 -5.43
CA SER A 131 -20.49 14.28 -4.78
C SER A 131 -20.13 13.06 -3.93
N ARG A 132 -18.96 12.44 -4.19
CA ARG A 132 -18.44 11.27 -3.44
C ARG A 132 -17.63 11.66 -2.22
N ILE A 133 -17.38 12.95 -1.97
CA ILE A 133 -16.63 13.41 -0.80
C ILE A 133 -17.54 13.31 0.43
N ASN A 134 -17.07 12.58 1.44
CA ASN A 134 -17.70 12.57 2.75
C ASN A 134 -17.42 13.88 3.51
N HIS A 135 -18.26 14.23 4.49
CA HIS A 135 -18.06 15.39 5.38
C HIS A 135 -17.67 16.70 4.67
N ARG A 136 -18.34 17.03 3.55
CA ARG A 136 -18.03 18.19 2.68
C ARG A 136 -18.07 19.53 3.39
N GLN A 137 -18.81 19.63 4.50
CA GLN A 137 -18.94 20.84 5.34
C GLN A 137 -17.71 21.11 6.21
N VAL A 138 -16.77 20.15 6.31
CA VAL A 138 -15.61 20.26 7.20
C VAL A 138 -14.34 20.58 6.37
N PRO A 139 -13.53 21.60 6.73
CA PRO A 139 -12.20 21.79 6.18
C PRO A 139 -11.31 20.57 6.41
N THR A 140 -10.17 20.50 5.70
CA THR A 140 -9.29 19.34 5.83
C THR A 140 -8.75 19.17 7.25
N VAL A 141 -8.59 17.90 7.66
CA VAL A 141 -7.97 17.49 8.94
C VAL A 141 -6.61 16.80 8.74
N TYR A 142 -6.22 16.58 7.50
CA TYR A 142 -4.99 15.84 7.18
C TYR A 142 -3.73 16.71 7.38
N PRO A 143 -2.63 16.12 7.88
CA PRO A 143 -1.42 16.88 8.19
C PRO A 143 -0.76 17.47 6.94
N PRO A 144 0.05 18.55 7.07
CA PRO A 144 0.64 19.25 5.93
C PRO A 144 1.44 18.37 4.98
N PHE A 145 2.17 17.39 5.49
CA PHE A 145 2.94 16.47 4.65
C PHE A 145 2.04 15.63 3.72
N ALA A 146 0.93 15.11 4.24
CA ALA A 146 -0.07 14.41 3.43
C ALA A 146 -0.67 15.35 2.37
N GLN A 147 -0.93 16.61 2.73
CA GLN A 147 -1.45 17.62 1.82
C GLN A 147 -0.51 17.90 0.64
N TRP A 148 0.80 17.96 0.87
CA TRP A 148 1.78 18.09 -0.23
C TRP A 148 1.76 16.89 -1.17
N ILE A 149 1.60 15.68 -0.62
CA ILE A 149 1.47 14.46 -1.43
C ILE A 149 0.19 14.51 -2.27
N PHE A 150 -0.93 14.96 -1.70
CA PHE A 150 -2.18 15.11 -2.44
C PHE A 150 -2.04 16.12 -3.58
N ALA A 151 -1.39 17.27 -3.33
CA ALA A 151 -1.13 18.28 -4.34
C ALA A 151 -0.22 17.73 -5.45
N ALA A 152 0.87 17.06 -5.10
CA ALA A 152 1.78 16.45 -6.08
C ALA A 152 1.08 15.40 -6.94
N ALA A 153 0.33 14.48 -6.34
CA ALA A 153 -0.38 13.41 -7.06
C ALA A 153 -1.45 13.96 -8.02
N THR A 154 -2.18 15.01 -7.61
CA THR A 154 -3.20 15.65 -8.46
C THR A 154 -2.59 16.58 -9.50
N GLY A 155 -1.47 17.26 -9.21
CA GLY A 155 -0.76 18.14 -10.14
C GLY A 155 -0.16 17.40 -11.34
N LEU A 156 0.14 16.12 -11.19
CA LEU A 156 0.58 15.25 -12.28
C LEU A 156 -0.56 14.78 -13.22
N GLY A 157 -1.72 15.42 -13.15
CA GLY A 157 -2.91 15.06 -13.93
C GLY A 157 -3.62 13.83 -13.39
N GLY A 158 -3.32 13.43 -12.14
CA GLY A 158 -3.70 12.18 -11.56
C GLY A 158 -5.12 12.13 -10.98
N GLY A 159 -5.75 10.96 -11.16
CA GLY A 159 -6.93 10.52 -10.44
C GLY A 159 -6.56 9.59 -9.27
N ALA A 160 -7.53 8.76 -8.86
CA ALA A 160 -7.34 7.78 -7.79
C ALA A 160 -6.12 6.87 -8.02
N THR A 161 -5.92 6.38 -9.24
CA THR A 161 -4.79 5.51 -9.60
C THR A 161 -3.43 6.15 -9.35
N SER A 162 -3.25 7.45 -9.68
CA SER A 162 -1.98 8.16 -9.45
C SER A 162 -1.70 8.35 -7.96
N LEU A 163 -2.71 8.69 -7.18
CA LEU A 163 -2.55 8.81 -5.73
C LEU A 163 -2.26 7.45 -5.10
N LYS A 164 -2.99 6.40 -5.48
CA LYS A 164 -2.73 5.02 -5.02
C LYS A 164 -1.30 4.58 -5.38
N PHE A 165 -0.81 4.92 -6.58
CA PHE A 165 0.57 4.62 -6.96
C PHE A 165 1.59 5.27 -6.01
N VAL A 166 1.38 6.55 -5.65
CA VAL A 166 2.26 7.24 -4.68
C VAL A 166 2.18 6.56 -3.30
N LEU A 167 0.98 6.19 -2.85
CA LEU A 167 0.81 5.47 -1.57
C LEU A 167 1.48 4.08 -1.58
N LEU A 168 1.50 3.40 -2.72
CA LEU A 168 2.23 2.14 -2.89
C LEU A 168 3.75 2.29 -2.77
N LEU A 169 4.33 3.48 -3.04
CA LEU A 169 5.74 3.74 -2.78
C LEU A 169 6.03 3.74 -1.26
N PHE A 170 5.12 4.30 -0.45
CA PHE A 170 5.24 4.25 1.02
C PHE A 170 5.04 2.83 1.56
N ASP A 171 4.12 2.06 0.97
CA ASP A 171 3.95 0.65 1.29
C ASP A 171 5.21 -0.18 0.95
N ALA A 172 5.85 0.11 -0.18
CA ALA A 172 7.14 -0.50 -0.54
C ALA A 172 8.25 -0.12 0.46
N ILE A 173 8.29 1.14 0.95
CA ILE A 173 9.18 1.56 2.04
C ILE A 173 8.92 0.72 3.29
N THR A 174 7.65 0.49 3.65
CA THR A 174 7.28 -0.36 4.78
C THR A 174 7.84 -1.78 4.62
N ILE A 175 7.64 -2.41 3.46
CA ILE A 175 8.16 -3.77 3.20
C ILE A 175 9.69 -3.79 3.30
N CYS A 176 10.37 -2.81 2.68
CA CYS A 176 11.84 -2.70 2.74
C CYS A 176 12.35 -2.49 4.16
N ALA A 177 11.68 -1.64 4.96
CA ALA A 177 12.04 -1.40 6.35
C ALA A 177 11.85 -2.65 7.21
N ILE A 178 10.75 -3.39 7.05
CA ILE A 178 10.52 -4.69 7.73
C ILE A 178 11.67 -5.67 7.40
N MET A 179 12.01 -5.82 6.13
CA MET A 179 13.12 -6.68 5.72
C MET A 179 14.46 -6.24 6.32
N GLY A 180 14.71 -4.93 6.36
CA GLY A 180 15.90 -4.36 6.98
C GLY A 180 15.97 -4.63 8.49
N LEU A 181 14.87 -4.43 9.20
CA LEU A 181 14.75 -4.72 10.63
C LEU A 181 14.94 -6.20 10.95
N LEU A 182 14.39 -7.09 10.13
CA LEU A 182 14.58 -8.53 10.25
C LEU A 182 16.07 -8.89 10.12
N ARG A 183 16.77 -8.34 9.11
CA ARG A 183 18.23 -8.54 8.94
C ARG A 183 19.04 -8.02 10.12
N GLN A 184 18.70 -6.85 10.68
CA GLN A 184 19.36 -6.30 11.87
C GLN A 184 19.20 -7.23 13.08
N ARG A 185 18.12 -7.99 13.16
CA ARG A 185 17.82 -8.96 14.21
C ARG A 185 18.27 -10.39 13.87
N HIS A 186 19.10 -10.57 12.80
CA HIS A 186 19.56 -11.88 12.33
C HIS A 186 18.40 -12.84 12.03
N ARG A 187 17.25 -12.30 11.56
CA ARG A 187 16.10 -13.07 11.12
C ARG A 187 16.01 -13.10 9.61
N ASP A 188 15.43 -14.19 9.07
CA ASP A 188 15.20 -14.30 7.63
C ASP A 188 14.24 -13.20 7.15
N PRO A 189 14.65 -12.35 6.19
CA PRO A 189 13.79 -11.30 5.63
C PRO A 189 12.53 -11.85 4.94
N ALA A 190 12.47 -13.14 4.61
CA ALA A 190 11.28 -13.78 4.06
C ALA A 190 10.06 -13.71 5.02
N TRP A 191 10.28 -13.48 6.33
CA TRP A 191 9.20 -13.18 7.27
C TRP A 191 8.41 -11.92 6.94
N ALA A 192 8.95 -11.02 6.10
CA ALA A 192 8.20 -9.88 5.59
C ALA A 192 6.96 -10.31 4.78
N SER A 193 6.88 -11.57 4.34
CA SER A 193 5.69 -12.15 3.69
C SER A 193 4.42 -12.01 4.52
N LEU A 194 4.52 -12.00 5.86
CA LEU A 194 3.39 -11.74 6.77
C LEU A 194 2.69 -10.39 6.52
N TYR A 195 3.44 -9.37 6.11
CA TYR A 195 2.88 -8.08 5.73
C TYR A 195 2.66 -8.00 4.21
N ALA A 196 3.68 -8.37 3.45
CA ALA A 196 3.72 -8.14 2.01
C ALA A 196 2.62 -8.89 1.23
N LEU A 197 2.18 -10.05 1.74
CA LEU A 197 1.15 -10.89 1.11
C LEU A 197 -0.19 -10.88 1.87
N HIS A 198 -0.29 -10.09 2.95
CA HIS A 198 -1.51 -10.02 3.74
C HIS A 198 -2.60 -9.23 2.99
N PRO A 199 -3.86 -9.72 2.96
CA PRO A 199 -4.94 -9.05 2.23
C PRO A 199 -5.30 -7.67 2.78
N LEU A 200 -5.13 -7.41 4.10
CA LEU A 200 -5.52 -6.13 4.68
C LEU A 200 -4.71 -4.95 4.14
N PRO A 201 -3.35 -4.90 4.22
CA PRO A 201 -2.59 -3.81 3.59
C PRO A 201 -2.84 -3.69 2.09
N LEU A 202 -3.11 -4.81 1.42
CA LEU A 202 -3.43 -4.83 0.00
C LEU A 202 -4.75 -4.08 -0.28
N LEU A 203 -5.82 -4.39 0.45
CA LEU A 203 -7.12 -3.75 0.30
C LEU A 203 -7.10 -2.28 0.71
N GLU A 204 -6.46 -1.96 1.85
CA GLU A 204 -6.41 -0.61 2.39
C GLU A 204 -5.57 0.34 1.51
N ILE A 205 -4.44 -0.12 0.99
CA ILE A 205 -3.51 0.75 0.27
C ILE A 205 -3.74 0.65 -1.25
N ALA A 206 -3.64 -0.54 -1.84
CA ALA A 206 -3.81 -0.73 -3.28
C ALA A 206 -5.28 -0.66 -3.72
N GLY A 207 -6.22 -1.12 -2.90
CA GLY A 207 -7.66 -1.07 -3.14
C GLY A 207 -8.23 0.32 -2.85
N SER A 208 -8.25 0.72 -1.59
CA SER A 208 -8.93 1.94 -1.10
C SER A 208 -8.10 3.21 -1.23
N GLY A 209 -6.77 3.11 -1.19
CA GLY A 209 -5.87 4.28 -1.28
C GLY A 209 -5.83 5.09 0.01
N HIS A 210 -5.79 4.42 1.18
CA HIS A 210 -5.74 5.10 2.47
C HIS A 210 -4.39 5.76 2.73
N VAL A 211 -4.43 6.99 3.22
CA VAL A 211 -3.28 7.85 3.52
C VAL A 211 -2.37 7.28 4.61
N ASP A 212 -2.86 6.35 5.41
CA ASP A 212 -2.14 5.67 6.50
C ASP A 212 -0.84 5.04 6.04
N ALA A 213 -0.74 4.63 4.77
CA ALA A 213 0.49 4.14 4.15
C ALA A 213 1.68 5.10 4.36
N ILE A 214 1.44 6.41 4.33
CA ILE A 214 2.46 7.45 4.53
C ILE A 214 3.01 7.36 5.95
N GLY A 215 2.12 7.37 6.95
CA GLY A 215 2.51 7.31 8.36
C GLY A 215 3.20 5.99 8.72
N ILE A 216 2.66 4.87 8.23
CA ILE A 216 3.26 3.55 8.46
C ILE A 216 4.64 3.45 7.81
N GLY A 217 4.79 3.92 6.57
CA GLY A 217 6.07 3.92 5.86
C GLY A 217 7.13 4.76 6.58
N ALA A 218 6.76 5.97 7.01
CA ALA A 218 7.63 6.86 7.77
C ALA A 218 8.04 6.25 9.11
N LEU A 219 7.09 5.70 9.88
CA LEU A 219 7.35 5.04 11.15
C LEU A 219 8.31 3.85 10.99
N MET A 220 8.05 2.98 10.02
CA MET A 220 8.87 1.78 9.80
C MET A 220 10.29 2.14 9.33
N ALA A 221 10.42 3.16 8.47
CA ALA A 221 11.73 3.70 8.08
C ALA A 221 12.48 4.29 9.29
N SER A 222 11.79 5.03 10.16
CA SER A 222 12.35 5.59 11.38
C SER A 222 12.90 4.50 12.31
N LEU A 223 12.14 3.44 12.55
CA LEU A 223 12.56 2.30 13.35
C LEU A 223 13.79 1.60 12.75
N PHE A 224 13.82 1.45 11.42
CA PHE A 224 14.96 0.87 10.72
C PHE A 224 16.23 1.70 10.91
N TRP A 225 16.17 3.03 10.78
CA TRP A 225 17.33 3.92 10.96
C TRP A 225 17.77 4.05 12.42
N LEU A 226 16.82 4.01 13.37
CA LEU A 226 17.16 3.91 14.80
C LEU A 226 17.98 2.67 15.10
N GLY A 227 17.61 1.53 14.52
CA GLY A 227 18.36 0.28 14.66
C GLY A 227 19.78 0.33 14.08
N GLN A 228 20.05 1.26 13.15
CA GLN A 228 21.39 1.53 12.60
C GLN A 228 22.16 2.65 13.33
N SER A 229 21.67 3.12 14.47
CA SER A 229 22.22 4.27 15.20
C SER A 229 22.21 5.58 14.39
N ARG A 230 21.40 5.67 13.36
CA ARG A 230 21.24 6.87 12.51
C ARG A 230 20.07 7.72 13.02
N ARG A 231 20.21 8.23 14.24
CA ARG A 231 19.12 8.93 14.96
C ARG A 231 18.53 10.13 14.23
N TRP A 232 19.33 10.85 13.45
CA TRP A 232 18.86 12.02 12.69
C TRP A 232 17.93 11.63 11.53
N LEU A 233 18.18 10.48 10.85
CA LEU A 233 17.29 9.96 9.81
C LEU A 233 15.97 9.42 10.40
N ALA A 234 16.07 8.81 11.60
CA ALA A 234 14.90 8.34 12.30
C ALA A 234 13.97 9.50 12.69
N ALA A 235 14.55 10.61 13.20
CA ALA A 235 13.77 11.80 13.56
C ALA A 235 13.10 12.49 12.34
N ALA A 236 13.70 12.40 11.15
CA ALA A 236 13.13 12.97 9.93
C ALA A 236 11.90 12.21 9.40
N GLY A 237 11.68 10.95 9.85
CA GLY A 237 10.55 10.11 9.44
C GLY A 237 9.38 10.13 10.43
N LEU A 238 9.55 10.77 11.57
CA LEU A 238 8.50 10.96 12.60
C LEU A 238 7.87 12.34 12.50
#